data_fa598a5402dedb208eb2537e885773d2
#
_entry.id   fa598a5402dedb208eb2537e885773d2
#
_cell.length_a   1.000
_cell.length_b   1.000
_cell.length_c   1.000
_cell.angle_alpha   90.00
_cell.angle_beta   90.00
_cell.angle_gamma   90.00
#
_symmetry.space_group_name_H-M   'P 1'
#
loop_
_entity.id
_entity.type
_entity.pdbx_description
1 polymer ?
#
loop_
_entity_poly.entity_id
_entity_poly.type
_entity_poly.pdbx_seq_one_letter_code
_entity_poly.pdbx_strand_id
1 'polypeptide(L)'
;MRIKIGLAGSAAFFVLLSSLVAFGQETRVGNLVGNAEHGKFLYQRYCIFCHGQFGDGTGESAPYLDPKPRDFTKGVYKCRSTPSGSLPLDSDLFDTIGRGMHASGMPAWRPLVRQDRVDLVAYVKSFSPRFKDEKPDPAVTIPPETPDTPDSIKRGADLFQSNNCWSCHGKDGRGNGPSASTLTDSKGYPIVPFDFTSGREFKCGDTNREMFRDLMTGLDGTPRPSFTDSMKPDQMWDVVHFIRTLSSKKHLMAADQTPPSAPAPAAPAQ
;
A
#
# COMPACT_ATOMS: atom_id res chain seq x y z
N MET A 1 40.00 -71.64 -33.61
CA MET A 1 39.53 -71.05 -32.31
C MET A 1 39.51 -69.52 -32.50
N ARG A 2 38.36 -68.95 -32.78
CA ARG A 2 38.21 -67.52 -33.06
C ARG A 2 37.54 -66.83 -31.81
N ILE A 3 38.28 -65.94 -31.15
CA ILE A 3 37.83 -65.18 -30.01
C ILE A 3 37.13 -63.93 -30.56
N LYS A 4 35.82 -63.76 -30.20
CA LYS A 4 35.08 -62.55 -30.48
C LYS A 4 35.20 -61.66 -29.26
N ILE A 5 35.84 -60.51 -29.43
CA ILE A 5 35.88 -59.43 -28.44
C ILE A 5 34.64 -58.56 -28.67
N GLY A 6 33.72 -58.55 -27.65
CA GLY A 6 32.56 -57.69 -27.66
C GLY A 6 32.93 -56.31 -27.07
N LEU A 7 32.73 -55.25 -27.83
CA LEU A 7 32.80 -53.89 -27.35
C LEU A 7 31.49 -53.56 -26.58
N ALA A 8 31.63 -53.35 -25.29
CA ALA A 8 30.58 -52.78 -24.48
C ALA A 8 30.65 -51.23 -24.55
N GLY A 9 29.72 -50.65 -25.26
CA GLY A 9 29.57 -49.18 -25.32
C GLY A 9 28.86 -48.65 -24.08
N SER A 10 29.58 -47.95 -23.20
CA SER A 10 29.00 -47.20 -22.07
C SER A 10 28.37 -45.91 -22.59
N ALA A 11 27.07 -45.86 -22.68
CA ALA A 11 26.33 -44.60 -22.90
C ALA A 11 26.33 -43.76 -21.62
N ALA A 12 27.13 -42.71 -21.57
CA ALA A 12 27.11 -41.72 -20.49
C ALA A 12 25.85 -40.85 -20.65
N PHE A 13 24.88 -41.04 -19.76
CA PHE A 13 23.69 -40.23 -19.67
C PHE A 13 24.04 -38.92 -18.97
N PHE A 14 24.27 -37.87 -19.75
CA PHE A 14 24.40 -36.50 -19.22
C PHE A 14 23.02 -36.00 -18.78
N VAL A 15 22.72 -36.09 -17.49
CA VAL A 15 21.59 -35.41 -16.91
C VAL A 15 21.91 -33.92 -16.78
N LEU A 16 21.43 -33.12 -17.72
CA LEU A 16 21.40 -31.66 -17.61
C LEU A 16 20.43 -31.30 -16.45
N LEU A 17 20.98 -31.09 -15.27
CA LEU A 17 20.24 -30.40 -14.19
C LEU A 17 20.04 -28.94 -14.65
N SER A 18 18.91 -28.68 -15.25
CA SER A 18 18.40 -27.32 -15.43
C SER A 18 18.08 -26.77 -14.04
N SER A 19 19.00 -26.04 -13.44
CA SER A 19 18.73 -25.23 -12.25
C SER A 19 17.66 -24.21 -12.61
N LEU A 20 16.40 -24.49 -12.29
CA LEU A 20 15.34 -23.50 -12.24
C LEU A 20 15.76 -22.48 -11.17
N VAL A 21 16.49 -21.45 -11.58
CA VAL A 21 16.66 -20.26 -10.77
C VAL A 21 15.26 -19.66 -10.63
N ALA A 22 14.64 -19.84 -9.47
CA ALA A 22 13.42 -19.14 -9.12
C ALA A 22 13.79 -17.66 -9.04
N PHE A 23 13.61 -16.94 -10.16
CA PHE A 23 13.71 -15.49 -10.18
C PHE A 23 12.53 -14.97 -9.32
N GLY A 24 12.81 -14.60 -8.07
CA GLY A 24 11.92 -13.74 -7.33
C GLY A 24 11.59 -12.54 -8.23
N GLN A 25 10.33 -12.08 -8.20
CA GLN A 25 9.91 -10.99 -9.07
C GLN A 25 10.82 -9.78 -8.87
N GLU A 26 11.46 -9.33 -9.98
CA GLU A 26 12.27 -8.13 -9.98
C GLU A 26 11.43 -6.93 -9.48
N THR A 27 11.97 -6.18 -8.53
CA THR A 27 11.32 -4.97 -8.04
C THR A 27 11.54 -3.85 -9.03
N ARG A 28 10.44 -3.23 -9.49
CA ARG A 28 10.51 -2.21 -10.53
C ARG A 28 9.49 -1.08 -10.31
N VAL A 29 9.97 0.17 -10.37
CA VAL A 29 9.11 1.36 -10.34
C VAL A 29 9.48 2.28 -11.49
N GLY A 30 8.63 2.36 -12.51
CA GLY A 30 8.96 3.01 -13.77
C GLY A 30 10.20 2.35 -14.41
N ASN A 31 11.22 3.15 -14.70
CA ASN A 31 12.47 2.69 -15.30
C ASN A 31 13.50 2.19 -14.27
N LEU A 32 13.22 2.34 -12.97
CA LEU A 32 14.15 1.99 -11.91
C LEU A 32 13.98 0.54 -11.51
N VAL A 33 15.09 -0.14 -11.31
CA VAL A 33 15.20 -1.53 -10.84
C VAL A 33 15.80 -1.51 -9.44
N GLY A 34 15.17 -2.24 -8.51
CA GLY A 34 15.57 -2.28 -7.10
C GLY A 34 16.76 -3.21 -6.86
N ASN A 35 17.71 -2.71 -6.07
CA ASN A 35 18.84 -3.47 -5.54
C ASN A 35 18.61 -3.77 -4.05
N ALA A 36 18.30 -5.03 -3.71
CA ALA A 36 17.99 -5.43 -2.35
C ALA A 36 19.20 -5.31 -1.39
N GLU A 37 20.44 -5.48 -1.86
CA GLU A 37 21.63 -5.32 -1.02
C GLU A 37 21.84 -3.86 -0.61
N HIS A 38 21.70 -2.92 -1.54
CA HIS A 38 21.71 -1.50 -1.20
C HIS A 38 20.50 -1.13 -0.35
N GLY A 39 19.33 -1.69 -0.64
CA GLY A 39 18.13 -1.53 0.18
C GLY A 39 18.32 -2.00 1.63
N LYS A 40 19.05 -3.09 1.85
CA LYS A 40 19.44 -3.58 3.17
C LYS A 40 20.27 -2.55 3.95
N PHE A 41 21.28 -1.97 3.31
CA PHE A 41 22.08 -0.92 3.91
C PHE A 41 21.23 0.28 4.33
N LEU A 42 20.33 0.74 3.46
CA LEU A 42 19.43 1.85 3.75
C LEU A 42 18.44 1.50 4.87
N TYR A 43 17.90 0.28 4.85
CA TYR A 43 17.00 -0.20 5.89
C TYR A 43 17.64 -0.21 7.26
N GLN A 44 18.87 -0.70 7.38
CA GLN A 44 19.63 -0.70 8.62
C GLN A 44 19.91 0.70 9.15
N ARG A 45 20.01 1.68 8.26
CA ARG A 45 20.25 3.08 8.62
C ARG A 45 18.99 3.83 9.04
N TYR A 46 17.85 3.57 8.42
CA TYR A 46 16.66 4.43 8.52
C TYR A 46 15.42 3.73 9.07
N CYS A 47 15.32 2.41 8.96
CA CYS A 47 14.05 1.69 9.17
C CYS A 47 14.09 0.72 10.35
N ILE A 48 15.26 0.17 10.68
CA ILE A 48 15.44 -0.93 11.63
C ILE A 48 14.93 -0.58 13.03
N PHE A 49 15.10 0.66 13.49
CA PHE A 49 14.71 1.08 14.85
C PHE A 49 13.19 0.96 15.10
N CYS A 50 12.38 1.09 14.06
CA CYS A 50 10.95 0.91 14.14
C CYS A 50 10.51 -0.49 13.68
N HIS A 51 11.02 -0.94 12.52
CA HIS A 51 10.54 -2.16 11.89
C HIS A 51 11.28 -3.44 12.31
N GLY A 52 12.36 -3.32 13.12
CA GLY A 52 13.14 -4.46 13.60
C GLY A 52 14.10 -5.04 12.57
N GLN A 53 15.09 -5.80 13.05
CA GLN A 53 16.08 -6.44 12.19
C GLN A 53 15.47 -7.46 11.23
N PHE A 54 14.40 -8.11 11.64
CA PHE A 54 13.70 -9.14 10.87
C PHE A 54 12.46 -8.62 10.13
N GLY A 55 12.22 -7.30 10.16
CA GLY A 55 11.06 -6.69 9.51
C GLY A 55 9.72 -7.04 10.17
N ASP A 56 9.73 -7.54 11.37
CA ASP A 56 8.58 -8.04 12.15
C ASP A 56 7.84 -6.95 12.93
N GLY A 57 8.33 -5.70 12.85
CA GLY A 57 7.74 -4.56 13.54
C GLY A 57 8.12 -4.46 15.01
N THR A 58 9.19 -5.14 15.46
CA THR A 58 9.64 -5.20 16.87
C THR A 58 10.93 -4.40 17.12
N GLY A 59 11.18 -3.35 16.34
CA GLY A 59 12.32 -2.48 16.56
C GLY A 59 12.29 -1.79 17.92
N GLU A 60 13.44 -1.26 18.37
CA GLU A 60 13.60 -0.63 19.70
C GLU A 60 12.60 0.50 19.97
N SER A 61 12.20 1.24 18.92
CA SER A 61 11.20 2.31 19.04
C SER A 61 9.75 1.80 19.01
N ALA A 62 9.52 0.55 18.60
CA ALA A 62 8.16 0.03 18.40
C ALA A 62 7.27 0.09 19.67
N PRO A 63 7.77 -0.15 20.90
CA PRO A 63 6.94 -0.03 22.10
C PRO A 63 6.33 1.35 22.29
N TYR A 64 7.01 2.40 21.82
CA TYR A 64 6.62 3.81 22.01
C TYR A 64 5.77 4.37 20.87
N LEU A 65 5.48 3.57 19.83
CA LEU A 65 4.73 4.00 18.65
C LEU A 65 3.29 3.48 18.69
N ASP A 66 2.37 4.36 18.30
CA ASP A 66 0.97 4.04 18.06
C ASP A 66 0.50 4.75 16.77
N PRO A 67 -0.01 4.02 15.77
CA PRO A 67 -0.07 2.54 15.68
C PRO A 67 1.32 1.89 15.61
N LYS A 68 1.39 0.62 15.97
CA LYS A 68 2.63 -0.16 15.93
C LYS A 68 3.18 -0.27 14.50
N PRO A 69 4.52 -0.35 14.35
CA PRO A 69 5.15 -0.53 13.04
C PRO A 69 4.66 -1.80 12.34
N ARG A 70 4.59 -1.71 11.00
CA ARG A 70 4.15 -2.84 10.19
C ARG A 70 5.12 -4.02 10.28
N ASP A 71 4.54 -5.21 10.47
CA ASP A 71 5.22 -6.49 10.29
C ASP A 71 5.24 -6.82 8.80
N PHE A 72 6.41 -6.79 8.18
CA PHE A 72 6.59 -7.09 6.76
C PHE A 72 6.60 -8.60 6.49
N THR A 73 6.90 -9.43 7.50
CA THR A 73 7.01 -10.89 7.33
C THR A 73 5.69 -11.53 6.89
N LYS A 74 4.58 -10.90 7.21
CA LYS A 74 3.23 -11.38 6.86
C LYS A 74 2.81 -11.02 5.43
N GLY A 75 3.50 -10.09 4.76
CA GLY A 75 3.11 -9.64 3.43
C GLY A 75 1.72 -8.99 3.39
N VAL A 76 1.28 -8.37 4.49
CA VAL A 76 -0.03 -7.72 4.62
C VAL A 76 0.17 -6.22 4.75
N TYR A 77 -0.35 -5.44 3.81
CA TYR A 77 -0.14 -4.00 3.74
C TYR A 77 -1.46 -3.24 3.65
N LYS A 78 -1.55 -2.12 4.37
CA LYS A 78 -2.76 -1.26 4.40
C LYS A 78 -2.96 -0.50 3.10
N CYS A 79 -1.91 0.22 2.67
CA CYS A 79 -1.98 1.13 1.52
C CYS A 79 -1.54 0.39 0.27
N ARG A 80 -2.49 0.04 -0.57
CA ARG A 80 -2.25 -0.66 -1.83
C ARG A 80 -3.32 -0.31 -2.85
N SER A 81 -2.99 -0.53 -4.11
CA SER A 81 -3.91 -0.38 -5.23
C SER A 81 -4.53 -1.71 -5.69
N THR A 82 -4.10 -2.82 -5.11
CA THR A 82 -4.58 -4.17 -5.43
C THR A 82 -5.80 -4.55 -4.59
N PRO A 83 -6.62 -5.53 -4.99
CA PRO A 83 -7.77 -6.01 -4.21
C PRO A 83 -7.40 -6.48 -2.79
N SER A 84 -8.38 -6.54 -1.89
CA SER A 84 -8.19 -7.05 -0.53
C SER A 84 -7.60 -8.46 -0.53
N GLY A 85 -6.60 -8.68 0.34
CA GLY A 85 -5.86 -9.94 0.43
C GLY A 85 -4.67 -10.07 -0.52
N SER A 86 -4.62 -9.31 -1.61
CA SER A 86 -3.51 -9.32 -2.56
C SER A 86 -2.28 -8.59 -2.04
N LEU A 87 -1.10 -8.96 -2.56
CA LEU A 87 0.14 -8.21 -2.34
C LEU A 87 0.03 -6.81 -2.94
N PRO A 88 0.71 -5.80 -2.36
CA PRO A 88 0.84 -4.48 -2.97
C PRO A 88 1.70 -4.54 -4.24
N LEU A 89 1.48 -3.60 -5.14
CA LEU A 89 2.42 -3.32 -6.22
C LEU A 89 3.69 -2.65 -5.67
N ASP A 90 4.78 -2.74 -6.42
CA ASP A 90 6.04 -2.06 -6.07
C ASP A 90 5.85 -0.55 -5.94
N SER A 91 4.99 0.04 -6.78
CA SER A 91 4.60 1.45 -6.71
C SER A 91 3.87 1.80 -5.40
N ASP A 92 3.02 0.92 -4.87
CA ASP A 92 2.31 1.17 -3.61
C ASP A 92 3.28 1.30 -2.43
N LEU A 93 4.28 0.39 -2.38
CA LEU A 93 5.34 0.42 -1.37
C LEU A 93 6.23 1.65 -1.53
N PHE A 94 6.62 1.96 -2.77
CA PHE A 94 7.44 3.14 -3.10
C PHE A 94 6.76 4.45 -2.69
N ASP A 95 5.48 4.59 -2.98
CA ASP A 95 4.70 5.78 -2.64
C ASP A 95 4.48 5.88 -1.12
N THR A 96 4.24 4.74 -0.45
CA THR A 96 4.10 4.69 1.01
C THR A 96 5.41 5.09 1.70
N ILE A 97 6.55 4.58 1.25
CA ILE A 97 7.87 5.00 1.77
C ILE A 97 8.07 6.50 1.51
N GLY A 98 7.80 6.96 0.30
CA GLY A 98 7.98 8.37 -0.07
C GLY A 98 7.12 9.32 0.75
N ARG A 99 5.83 9.03 0.85
CA ARG A 99 4.85 9.86 1.56
C ARG A 99 4.98 9.76 3.08
N GLY A 100 5.45 8.61 3.60
CA GLY A 100 5.28 8.24 5.00
C GLY A 100 3.83 7.79 5.25
N MET A 101 3.48 7.68 6.50
CA MET A 101 2.12 7.28 6.90
C MET A 101 1.56 8.27 7.93
N HIS A 102 0.69 9.15 7.46
CA HIS A 102 0.08 10.18 8.28
C HIS A 102 -0.62 9.59 9.52
N ALA A 103 -0.64 10.34 10.61
CA ALA A 103 -1.17 9.88 11.91
C ALA A 103 -0.54 8.55 12.39
N SER A 104 0.76 8.38 12.12
CA SER A 104 1.60 7.31 12.67
C SER A 104 3.03 7.82 12.86
N GLY A 105 3.89 7.03 13.49
CA GLY A 105 5.31 7.37 13.65
C GLY A 105 6.17 7.19 12.40
N MET A 106 5.63 6.78 11.25
CA MET A 106 6.40 6.59 10.02
C MET A 106 6.58 7.90 9.26
N PRO A 107 7.79 8.48 9.22
CA PRO A 107 8.03 9.73 8.50
C PRO A 107 8.03 9.56 6.99
N ALA A 108 7.92 10.68 6.27
CA ALA A 108 8.08 10.73 4.83
C ALA A 108 9.56 10.62 4.44
N TRP A 109 9.88 9.71 3.53
CA TRP A 109 11.23 9.49 3.00
C TRP A 109 11.43 10.08 1.60
N ARG A 110 10.64 11.11 1.23
CA ARG A 110 10.84 11.86 -0.02
C ARG A 110 12.23 12.49 -0.19
N PRO A 111 12.95 12.88 0.89
CA PRO A 111 14.33 13.35 0.77
C PRO A 111 15.32 12.31 0.23
N LEU A 112 15.04 11.00 0.39
CA LEU A 112 15.83 9.97 -0.27
C LEU A 112 15.60 10.03 -1.78
N VAL A 113 16.67 9.85 -2.55
CA VAL A 113 16.57 9.79 -4.02
C VAL A 113 15.66 8.64 -4.45
N ARG A 114 15.08 8.75 -5.65
CA ARG A 114 14.12 7.75 -6.13
C ARG A 114 14.69 6.33 -6.14
N GLN A 115 15.96 6.17 -6.55
CA GLN A 115 16.61 4.85 -6.59
C GLN A 115 16.69 4.23 -5.20
N ASP A 116 17.11 4.98 -4.18
CA ASP A 116 17.19 4.47 -2.79
C ASP A 116 15.85 3.94 -2.30
N ARG A 117 14.75 4.63 -2.64
CA ARG A 117 13.40 4.17 -2.27
C ARG A 117 12.99 2.90 -3.00
N VAL A 118 13.38 2.72 -4.26
CA VAL A 118 13.14 1.47 -5.02
C VAL A 118 13.98 0.33 -4.43
N ASP A 119 15.22 0.60 -4.03
CA ASP A 119 16.08 -0.37 -3.36
C ASP A 119 15.52 -0.80 -2.00
N LEU A 120 14.98 0.15 -1.23
CA LEU A 120 14.24 -0.15 0.00
C LEU A 120 13.02 -1.05 -0.26
N VAL A 121 12.25 -0.80 -1.33
CA VAL A 121 11.12 -1.68 -1.72
C VAL A 121 11.61 -3.10 -1.98
N ALA A 122 12.73 -3.26 -2.73
CA ALA A 122 13.30 -4.57 -3.02
C ALA A 122 13.68 -5.32 -1.72
N TYR A 123 14.25 -4.62 -0.77
CA TYR A 123 14.63 -5.23 0.51
C TYR A 123 13.40 -5.53 1.38
N VAL A 124 12.43 -4.62 1.49
CA VAL A 124 11.19 -4.83 2.27
C VAL A 124 10.43 -6.06 1.76
N LYS A 125 10.35 -6.27 0.45
CA LYS A 125 9.73 -7.46 -0.14
C LYS A 125 10.43 -8.76 0.28
N SER A 126 11.73 -8.72 0.54
CA SER A 126 12.50 -9.92 0.92
C SER A 126 12.12 -10.49 2.29
N PHE A 127 11.44 -9.74 3.15
CA PHE A 127 11.01 -10.22 4.47
C PHE A 127 9.84 -11.21 4.41
N SER A 128 9.03 -11.19 3.35
CA SER A 128 7.89 -12.11 3.25
C SER A 128 8.03 -13.09 2.09
N PRO A 129 7.84 -14.41 2.36
CA PRO A 129 7.85 -15.42 1.31
C PRO A 129 6.76 -15.19 0.26
N ARG A 130 5.65 -14.53 0.62
CA ARG A 130 4.57 -14.24 -0.30
C ARG A 130 5.03 -13.56 -1.59
N PHE A 131 6.02 -12.64 -1.52
CA PHE A 131 6.57 -12.00 -2.72
C PHE A 131 7.40 -12.91 -3.63
N LYS A 132 7.76 -14.13 -3.16
CA LYS A 132 8.37 -15.17 -4.00
C LYS A 132 7.32 -16.09 -4.61
N ASP A 133 6.29 -16.37 -3.84
CA ASP A 133 5.31 -17.43 -4.13
C ASP A 133 4.06 -16.88 -4.84
N GLU A 134 3.76 -15.60 -4.66
CA GLU A 134 2.56 -14.94 -5.17
C GLU A 134 2.91 -13.77 -6.08
N LYS A 135 2.03 -13.51 -7.06
CA LYS A 135 2.02 -12.27 -7.84
C LYS A 135 0.93 -11.35 -7.32
N PRO A 136 1.20 -10.04 -7.19
CA PRO A 136 0.12 -9.09 -6.90
C PRO A 136 -0.91 -9.11 -8.04
N ASP A 137 -2.17 -9.01 -7.67
CA ASP A 137 -3.23 -8.78 -8.64
C ASP A 137 -3.05 -7.41 -9.34
N PRO A 138 -3.67 -7.20 -10.50
CA PRO A 138 -3.72 -5.88 -11.11
C PRO A 138 -4.33 -4.83 -10.17
N ALA A 139 -3.87 -3.58 -10.31
CA ALA A 139 -4.50 -2.47 -9.59
C ALA A 139 -5.99 -2.37 -9.91
N VAL A 140 -6.79 -2.04 -8.90
CA VAL A 140 -8.23 -1.79 -9.10
C VAL A 140 -8.44 -0.61 -10.06
N THR A 141 -9.40 -0.74 -10.95
CA THR A 141 -9.78 0.33 -11.87
C THR A 141 -10.68 1.32 -11.13
N ILE A 142 -10.19 2.55 -10.94
CA ILE A 142 -10.96 3.62 -10.33
C ILE A 142 -11.64 4.41 -11.45
N PRO A 143 -12.99 4.42 -11.52
CA PRO A 143 -13.72 5.18 -12.51
C PRO A 143 -13.55 6.70 -12.29
N PRO A 144 -13.86 7.53 -13.28
CA PRO A 144 -13.89 8.98 -13.10
C PRO A 144 -14.76 9.38 -11.91
N GLU A 145 -14.34 10.42 -11.21
CA GLU A 145 -15.09 10.98 -10.10
C GLU A 145 -16.42 11.56 -10.60
N THR A 146 -17.50 11.24 -9.90
CA THR A 146 -18.81 11.83 -10.16
C THR A 146 -18.85 13.26 -9.61
N PRO A 147 -19.77 14.14 -10.12
CA PRO A 147 -19.88 15.50 -9.62
C PRO A 147 -20.14 15.58 -8.11
N ASP A 148 -19.36 16.38 -7.39
CA ASP A 148 -19.56 16.70 -5.97
C ASP A 148 -20.71 17.72 -5.86
N THR A 149 -21.91 17.26 -5.60
CA THR A 149 -23.15 18.06 -5.50
C THR A 149 -23.79 17.88 -4.13
N PRO A 150 -24.67 18.81 -3.72
CA PRO A 150 -25.45 18.62 -2.48
C PRO A 150 -26.19 17.29 -2.42
N ASP A 151 -26.72 16.82 -3.55
CA ASP A 151 -27.43 15.54 -3.62
C ASP A 151 -26.48 14.34 -3.46
N SER A 152 -25.27 14.38 -4.06
CA SER A 152 -24.25 13.36 -3.88
C SER A 152 -23.80 13.29 -2.42
N ILE A 153 -23.57 14.43 -1.78
CA ILE A 153 -23.22 14.51 -0.36
C ILE A 153 -24.33 13.92 0.52
N LYS A 154 -25.60 14.25 0.22
CA LYS A 154 -26.74 13.69 0.96
C LYS A 154 -26.82 12.16 0.80
N ARG A 155 -26.71 11.63 -0.43
CA ARG A 155 -26.68 10.17 -0.65
C ARG A 155 -25.49 9.52 0.09
N GLY A 156 -24.32 10.18 0.08
CA GLY A 156 -23.15 9.72 0.82
C GLY A 156 -23.38 9.63 2.32
N ALA A 157 -24.08 10.59 2.91
CA ALA A 157 -24.48 10.55 4.31
C ALA A 157 -25.41 9.37 4.61
N ASP A 158 -26.43 9.15 3.75
CA ASP A 158 -27.36 8.02 3.89
C ASP A 158 -26.60 6.67 3.76
N LEU A 159 -25.66 6.57 2.82
CA LEU A 159 -24.80 5.38 2.63
C LEU A 159 -23.86 5.15 3.83
N PHE A 160 -23.31 6.21 4.41
CA PHE A 160 -22.49 6.12 5.61
C PHE A 160 -23.25 5.51 6.79
N GLN A 161 -24.55 5.81 6.91
CA GLN A 161 -25.43 5.21 7.92
C GLN A 161 -25.79 3.75 7.54
N SER A 162 -26.25 3.51 6.34
CA SER A 162 -26.77 2.20 5.92
C SER A 162 -25.68 1.12 5.81
N ASN A 163 -24.44 1.49 5.52
CA ASN A 163 -23.27 0.60 5.53
C ASN A 163 -22.53 0.52 6.87
N ASN A 164 -23.17 0.98 7.96
CA ASN A 164 -22.64 0.92 9.32
C ASN A 164 -21.28 1.60 9.55
N CYS A 165 -20.88 2.54 8.71
CA CYS A 165 -19.60 3.25 8.86
C CYS A 165 -19.56 3.99 10.22
N TRP A 166 -20.71 4.50 10.67
CA TRP A 166 -20.89 5.19 11.95
C TRP A 166 -20.57 4.31 13.15
N SER A 167 -20.71 2.98 13.05
CA SER A 167 -20.46 2.10 14.19
C SER A 167 -19.02 2.19 14.70
N CYS A 168 -18.08 2.45 13.81
CA CYS A 168 -16.67 2.68 14.13
C CYS A 168 -16.35 4.18 14.13
N HIS A 169 -16.75 4.90 13.06
CA HIS A 169 -16.35 6.29 12.86
C HIS A 169 -17.19 7.32 13.65
N GLY A 170 -18.27 6.89 14.28
CA GLY A 170 -19.23 7.81 14.92
C GLY A 170 -20.15 8.48 13.90
N LYS A 171 -21.33 8.94 14.34
CA LYS A 171 -22.31 9.60 13.46
C LYS A 171 -21.76 10.87 12.83
N ASP A 172 -20.89 11.58 13.56
CA ASP A 172 -20.24 12.82 13.13
C ASP A 172 -18.85 12.60 12.53
N GLY A 173 -18.42 11.33 12.35
CA GLY A 173 -17.14 11.00 11.76
C GLY A 173 -15.91 11.22 12.66
N ARG A 174 -16.08 11.34 13.97
CA ARG A 174 -15.01 11.63 14.96
C ARG A 174 -14.19 10.41 15.39
N GLY A 175 -14.46 9.23 14.85
CA GLY A 175 -13.77 8.00 15.25
C GLY A 175 -14.21 7.45 16.61
N ASN A 176 -15.36 7.88 17.11
CA ASN A 176 -15.89 7.58 18.45
C ASN A 176 -17.17 6.73 18.40
N GLY A 177 -17.34 5.94 17.37
CA GLY A 177 -18.50 5.04 17.26
C GLY A 177 -18.53 3.98 18.36
N PRO A 178 -19.69 3.35 18.60
CA PRO A 178 -19.86 2.39 19.70
C PRO A 178 -18.90 1.19 19.62
N SER A 179 -18.43 0.82 18.42
CA SER A 179 -17.45 -0.25 18.24
C SER A 179 -16.00 0.21 18.33
N ALA A 180 -15.73 1.53 18.38
CA ALA A 180 -14.38 2.08 18.27
C ALA A 180 -13.41 1.53 19.33
N SER A 181 -13.87 1.38 20.58
CA SER A 181 -13.04 0.93 21.71
C SER A 181 -12.68 -0.56 21.68
N THR A 182 -13.31 -1.35 20.82
CA THR A 182 -13.09 -2.81 20.74
C THR A 182 -12.29 -3.21 19.51
N LEU A 183 -11.92 -2.25 18.67
CA LEU A 183 -11.20 -2.54 17.43
C LEU A 183 -9.74 -2.90 17.70
N THR A 184 -9.29 -3.96 17.05
CA THR A 184 -7.89 -4.38 17.07
C THR A 184 -7.38 -4.59 15.64
N ASP A 185 -6.08 -4.45 15.44
CA ASP A 185 -5.43 -4.86 14.20
C ASP A 185 -5.24 -6.39 14.14
N SER A 186 -4.69 -6.90 13.05
CA SER A 186 -4.43 -8.33 12.84
C SER A 186 -3.43 -8.96 13.82
N LYS A 187 -2.74 -8.16 14.62
CA LYS A 187 -1.85 -8.60 15.71
C LYS A 187 -2.49 -8.49 17.09
N GLY A 188 -3.74 -8.03 17.17
CA GLY A 188 -4.47 -7.82 18.43
C GLY A 188 -4.15 -6.49 19.13
N TYR A 189 -3.39 -5.59 18.51
CA TYR A 189 -3.18 -4.27 19.08
C TYR A 189 -4.42 -3.38 18.90
N PRO A 190 -4.82 -2.64 19.94
CA PRO A 190 -5.93 -1.67 19.82
C PRO A 190 -5.64 -0.67 18.70
N ILE A 191 -6.67 -0.33 17.95
CA ILE A 191 -6.61 0.71 16.92
C ILE A 191 -7.79 1.65 17.04
N VAL A 192 -7.58 2.90 16.63
CA VAL A 192 -8.62 3.92 16.67
C VAL A 192 -9.07 4.23 15.25
N PRO A 193 -10.39 4.26 14.97
CA PRO A 193 -10.90 4.72 13.68
C PRO A 193 -10.45 6.15 13.39
N PHE A 194 -10.22 6.45 12.14
CA PHE A 194 -9.79 7.80 11.76
C PHE A 194 -10.89 8.82 12.06
N ASP A 195 -10.51 9.91 12.72
CA ASP A 195 -11.35 11.10 12.93
C ASP A 195 -11.33 11.95 11.66
N PHE A 196 -12.41 11.90 10.89
CA PHE A 196 -12.56 12.66 9.64
C PHE A 196 -12.63 14.17 9.88
N THR A 197 -12.95 14.61 11.09
CA THR A 197 -13.08 16.04 11.45
C THR A 197 -11.76 16.68 11.88
N SER A 198 -10.72 15.87 12.09
CA SER A 198 -9.43 16.30 12.66
C SER A 198 -8.61 17.22 11.75
N GLY A 199 -8.94 17.33 10.49
CA GLY A 199 -8.14 18.07 9.49
C GLY A 199 -6.77 17.41 9.17
N ARG A 200 -6.46 16.25 9.73
CA ARG A 200 -5.25 15.48 9.43
C ARG A 200 -5.39 14.76 8.09
N GLU A 201 -4.28 14.53 7.44
CA GLU A 201 -4.24 13.75 6.20
C GLU A 201 -4.52 12.26 6.45
N PHE A 202 -5.17 11.60 5.48
CA PHE A 202 -5.44 10.18 5.54
C PHE A 202 -4.17 9.36 5.37
N LYS A 203 -4.11 8.19 6.00
CA LYS A 203 -2.91 7.34 6.06
C LYS A 203 -2.40 6.90 4.69
N CYS A 204 -3.29 6.58 3.78
CA CYS A 204 -2.93 6.02 2.47
C CYS A 204 -2.97 7.04 1.31
N GLY A 205 -3.02 8.32 1.62
CA GLY A 205 -3.13 9.43 0.67
C GLY A 205 -4.38 10.24 0.92
N ASP A 206 -4.37 11.50 0.46
CA ASP A 206 -5.37 12.51 0.86
C ASP A 206 -6.19 13.06 -0.32
N THR A 207 -6.07 12.48 -1.52
CA THR A 207 -6.92 12.83 -2.65
C THR A 207 -8.25 12.05 -2.62
N ASN A 208 -9.29 12.56 -3.28
CA ASN A 208 -10.56 11.85 -3.43
C ASN A 208 -10.36 10.48 -4.08
N ARG A 209 -9.47 10.42 -5.09
CA ARG A 209 -9.12 9.18 -5.79
C ARG A 209 -8.47 8.15 -4.86
N GLU A 210 -7.61 8.56 -3.94
CA GLU A 210 -6.99 7.67 -2.96
C GLU A 210 -7.99 7.20 -1.91
N MET A 211 -8.89 8.07 -1.46
CA MET A 211 -9.99 7.67 -0.56
C MET A 211 -10.93 6.65 -1.23
N PHE A 212 -11.26 6.88 -2.50
CA PHE A 212 -12.05 5.94 -3.30
C PHE A 212 -11.34 4.59 -3.44
N ARG A 213 -10.04 4.61 -3.80
CA ARG A 213 -9.20 3.40 -3.83
C ARG A 213 -9.30 2.65 -2.51
N ASP A 214 -9.15 3.34 -1.39
CA ASP A 214 -9.20 2.71 -0.08
C ASP A 214 -10.58 2.11 0.24
N LEU A 215 -11.68 2.70 -0.27
CA LEU A 215 -13.01 2.07 -0.19
C LEU A 215 -13.07 0.77 -0.99
N MET A 216 -12.46 0.74 -2.17
CA MET A 216 -12.41 -0.46 -3.01
C MET A 216 -11.51 -1.55 -2.42
N THR A 217 -10.34 -1.19 -1.92
CA THR A 217 -9.32 -2.18 -1.53
C THR A 217 -9.41 -2.60 -0.06
N GLY A 218 -10.11 -1.83 0.78
CA GLY A 218 -10.02 -2.00 2.22
C GLY A 218 -8.64 -1.59 2.76
N LEU A 219 -8.43 -1.78 4.06
CA LEU A 219 -7.14 -1.55 4.72
C LEU A 219 -6.70 -2.84 5.41
N ASP A 220 -6.01 -3.71 4.68
CA ASP A 220 -5.62 -5.03 5.18
C ASP A 220 -4.80 -4.97 6.47
N GLY A 221 -5.06 -5.92 7.36
CA GLY A 221 -4.52 -5.93 8.72
C GLY A 221 -5.26 -4.99 9.67
N THR A 222 -6.42 -4.47 9.27
CA THR A 222 -7.37 -3.73 10.12
C THR A 222 -8.79 -4.26 9.89
N PRO A 223 -9.77 -3.96 10.76
CA PRO A 223 -11.17 -4.34 10.55
C PRO A 223 -11.87 -3.64 9.37
N ARG A 224 -11.23 -2.67 8.70
CA ARG A 224 -11.84 -1.94 7.58
C ARG A 224 -11.86 -2.78 6.30
N PRO A 225 -13.02 -3.28 5.86
CA PRO A 225 -13.12 -4.14 4.68
C PRO A 225 -13.05 -3.34 3.38
N SER A 226 -12.98 -4.06 2.26
CA SER A 226 -13.40 -3.57 0.95
C SER A 226 -14.93 -3.40 0.93
N PHE A 227 -15.41 -2.41 0.19
CA PHE A 227 -16.85 -2.16 -0.01
C PHE A 227 -17.31 -2.50 -1.44
N THR A 228 -16.48 -3.16 -2.25
CA THR A 228 -16.83 -3.51 -3.64
C THR A 228 -18.05 -4.41 -3.76
N ASP A 229 -18.30 -5.25 -2.75
CA ASP A 229 -19.44 -6.15 -2.73
C ASP A 229 -20.73 -5.49 -2.21
N SER A 230 -20.63 -4.36 -1.51
CA SER A 230 -21.75 -3.69 -0.85
C SER A 230 -22.14 -2.35 -1.47
N MET A 231 -21.25 -1.74 -2.24
CA MET A 231 -21.49 -0.44 -2.88
C MET A 231 -21.06 -0.43 -4.35
N LYS A 232 -21.86 0.23 -5.18
CA LYS A 232 -21.50 0.55 -6.56
C LYS A 232 -20.48 1.69 -6.60
N PRO A 233 -19.72 1.85 -7.71
CA PRO A 233 -18.71 2.92 -7.80
C PRO A 233 -19.27 4.34 -7.60
N ASP A 234 -20.44 4.66 -8.14
CA ASP A 234 -21.09 5.96 -7.93
C ASP A 234 -21.43 6.21 -6.46
N GLN A 235 -21.89 5.17 -5.75
CA GLN A 235 -22.16 5.24 -4.32
C GLN A 235 -20.88 5.44 -3.49
N MET A 236 -19.76 4.83 -3.88
CA MET A 236 -18.47 5.07 -3.22
C MET A 236 -18.02 6.53 -3.40
N TRP A 237 -18.24 7.13 -4.57
CA TRP A 237 -17.98 8.55 -4.79
C TRP A 237 -18.85 9.43 -3.90
N ASP A 238 -20.14 9.12 -3.78
CA ASP A 238 -21.04 9.83 -2.87
C ASP A 238 -20.53 9.78 -1.42
N VAL A 239 -20.04 8.62 -0.95
CA VAL A 239 -19.43 8.48 0.38
C VAL A 239 -18.15 9.32 0.51
N VAL A 240 -17.29 9.36 -0.51
CA VAL A 240 -16.09 10.21 -0.51
C VAL A 240 -16.48 11.67 -0.39
N HIS A 241 -17.46 12.15 -1.18
CA HIS A 241 -17.95 13.52 -1.13
C HIS A 241 -18.49 13.87 0.27
N PHE A 242 -19.27 12.98 0.87
CA PHE A 242 -19.76 13.18 2.25
C PHE A 242 -18.61 13.27 3.25
N ILE A 243 -17.66 12.33 3.26
CA ILE A 243 -16.53 12.34 4.18
C ILE A 243 -15.72 13.63 4.04
N ARG A 244 -15.56 14.17 2.81
CA ARG A 244 -14.88 15.44 2.59
C ARG A 244 -15.59 16.62 3.24
N THR A 245 -16.89 16.59 3.40
CA THR A 245 -17.63 17.65 4.12
C THR A 245 -17.32 17.68 5.61
N LEU A 246 -16.93 16.54 6.19
CA LEU A 246 -16.56 16.44 7.60
C LEU A 246 -15.18 17.05 7.87
N SER A 247 -14.33 17.15 6.87
CA SER A 247 -12.99 17.70 6.98
C SER A 247 -12.97 19.19 6.65
N SER A 248 -12.31 19.99 7.49
CA SER A 248 -12.05 21.40 7.22
C SER A 248 -11.16 21.67 5.99
N LYS A 249 -10.62 20.61 5.38
CA LYS A 249 -9.75 20.66 4.20
C LYS A 249 -10.48 20.70 2.85
N LYS A 250 -11.81 20.74 2.83
CA LYS A 250 -12.59 20.76 1.56
C LYS A 250 -12.09 21.81 0.54
N HIS A 251 -11.56 22.94 1.01
CA HIS A 251 -11.11 24.04 0.16
C HIS A 251 -9.69 23.90 -0.39
N LEU A 252 -8.85 23.06 0.18
CA LEU A 252 -7.44 22.93 -0.24
C LEU A 252 -7.27 21.98 -1.43
N MET A 253 -8.18 21.05 -1.65
CA MET A 253 -8.04 20.01 -2.66
C MET A 253 -8.51 20.41 -4.06
N ALA A 254 -9.30 21.49 -4.18
CA ALA A 254 -9.69 22.07 -5.48
C ALA A 254 -8.52 22.80 -6.19
N ALA A 255 -7.48 23.15 -5.45
CA ALA A 255 -6.33 23.88 -5.99
C ALA A 255 -5.25 22.98 -6.63
N ASP A 256 -5.26 21.67 -6.36
CA ASP A 256 -4.19 20.77 -6.82
C ASP A 256 -4.54 20.00 -8.12
N GLN A 257 -5.66 20.31 -8.74
CA GLN A 257 -6.03 19.75 -10.06
C GLN A 257 -5.47 20.52 -11.25
N THR A 258 -4.52 21.43 -11.03
CA THR A 258 -3.81 22.06 -12.13
C THR A 258 -2.87 21.01 -12.75
N PRO A 259 -3.05 20.61 -14.01
CA PRO A 259 -2.11 19.73 -14.68
C PRO A 259 -0.71 20.37 -14.64
N PRO A 260 0.37 19.57 -14.51
CA PRO A 260 1.72 20.13 -14.53
C PRO A 260 1.87 20.98 -15.77
N SER A 261 2.25 22.24 -15.57
CA SER A 261 2.50 23.20 -16.66
C SER A 261 3.45 22.56 -17.66
N ALA A 262 3.07 22.57 -18.93
CA ALA A 262 3.93 22.11 -20.01
C ALA A 262 5.32 22.77 -19.88
N PRO A 263 6.42 22.05 -20.14
CA PRO A 263 7.75 22.63 -20.07
C PRO A 263 7.81 23.83 -21.02
N ALA A 264 8.36 24.95 -20.52
CA ALA A 264 8.58 26.17 -21.31
C ALA A 264 9.36 25.80 -22.58
N PRO A 265 9.03 26.39 -23.74
CA PRO A 265 9.77 26.17 -24.97
C PRO A 265 11.23 26.58 -24.75
N ALA A 266 12.16 25.72 -25.20
CA ALA A 266 13.58 25.95 -25.13
C ALA A 266 13.91 27.28 -25.85
N ALA A 267 14.68 28.13 -25.18
CA ALA A 267 15.17 29.35 -25.77
C ALA A 267 16.01 29.06 -27.02
N PRO A 268 15.92 29.82 -28.11
CA PRO A 268 16.72 29.62 -29.30
C PRO A 268 18.21 29.79 -28.97
N ALA A 269 19.01 28.81 -29.43
CA ALA A 269 20.46 28.88 -29.34
C ALA A 269 20.99 30.10 -30.11
N GLN A 270 21.80 30.91 -29.42
CA GLN A 270 22.61 31.98 -30.04
C GLN A 270 23.96 31.41 -30.42
#